data_d4484e2db1cd6faa8fdcd6894c54d822
#
_entry.id   d4484e2db1cd6faa8fdcd6894c54d822
#
_cell.length_a   1.000
_cell.length_b   1.000
_cell.length_c   1.000
_cell.angle_alpha   90.00
_cell.angle_beta   90.00
_cell.angle_gamma   90.00
#
_symmetry.space_group_name_H-M   'P 1'
#
loop_
_entity.id
_entity.type
_entity.pdbx_description
1 polymer ?
#
loop_
_entity_poly.entity_id
_entity_poly.type
_entity_poly.pdbx_seq_one_letter_code
_entity_poly.pdbx_strand_id
1 'polypeptide(L)'
;DFEPNVPDYKTQLHQLKKLINKGFPADHCVLRIDPIFPTLSGLKRVMEVIHEFEKQQTGIQRIRISIYDEYNHVKERLKVAGYNPCYGKNFYASQKQMENVANALRSFSYQFETCAEDLLAKKYPNSFKQVGCVSNKDIELMGLDPVLNKEENGQQRTGCHCLTCKTELLTNKYRCQNQCIYCYWRDKK
;
A
#
# COMPACT_ATOMS: atom_id res chain seq x y z
N ASP A 1 -10.97 -8.76 13.93
CA ASP A 1 -10.25 -8.95 12.67
C ASP A 1 -10.50 -7.77 11.74
N PHE A 2 -9.42 -7.14 11.23
CA PHE A 2 -9.50 -5.99 10.32
C PHE A 2 -9.88 -6.38 8.89
N GLU A 3 -9.62 -7.61 8.51
CA GLU A 3 -9.76 -8.14 7.14
C GLU A 3 -10.46 -9.51 7.15
N PRO A 4 -11.74 -9.59 7.55
CA PRO A 4 -12.40 -10.85 7.87
C PRO A 4 -12.45 -11.85 6.70
N ASN A 5 -12.46 -11.36 5.47
CA ASN A 5 -12.62 -12.18 4.28
C ASN A 5 -11.39 -12.08 3.33
N VAL A 6 -10.29 -11.51 3.78
CA VAL A 6 -9.04 -11.48 3.01
C VAL A 6 -8.21 -12.71 3.38
N PRO A 7 -7.70 -13.47 2.41
CA PRO A 7 -6.76 -14.55 2.70
C PRO A 7 -5.56 -14.03 3.49
N ASP A 8 -5.04 -14.82 4.42
CA ASP A 8 -3.86 -14.41 5.18
C ASP A 8 -2.64 -14.19 4.26
N TYR A 9 -1.71 -13.34 4.70
CA TYR A 9 -0.57 -12.93 3.88
C TYR A 9 0.35 -14.11 3.48
N LYS A 10 0.46 -15.17 4.28
CA LYS A 10 1.28 -16.35 3.94
C LYS A 10 0.67 -17.10 2.77
N THR A 11 -0.65 -17.27 2.80
CA THR A 11 -1.40 -17.87 1.69
C THR A 11 -1.22 -17.05 0.42
N GLN A 12 -1.35 -15.72 0.49
CA GLN A 12 -1.18 -14.83 -0.66
C GLN A 12 0.25 -14.92 -1.23
N LEU A 13 1.27 -14.85 -0.39
CA LEU A 13 2.68 -14.94 -0.80
C LEU A 13 3.01 -16.33 -1.39
N HIS A 14 2.44 -17.39 -0.86
CA HIS A 14 2.59 -18.72 -1.42
C HIS A 14 1.95 -18.83 -2.83
N GLN A 15 0.77 -18.24 -3.05
CA GLN A 15 0.15 -18.19 -4.39
C GLN A 15 0.98 -17.33 -5.36
N LEU A 16 1.53 -16.22 -4.89
CA LEU A 16 2.46 -15.40 -5.68
C LEU A 16 3.68 -16.23 -6.10
N LYS A 17 4.30 -16.99 -5.18
CA LYS A 17 5.41 -17.89 -5.50
C LYS A 17 5.03 -18.91 -6.58
N LYS A 18 3.84 -19.51 -6.49
CA LYS A 18 3.35 -20.42 -7.51
C LYS A 18 3.20 -19.77 -8.88
N LEU A 19 2.73 -18.52 -8.92
CA LEU A 19 2.59 -17.74 -10.15
C LEU A 19 3.97 -17.51 -10.81
N ILE A 20 4.94 -17.07 -10.04
CA ILE A 20 6.32 -16.85 -10.51
C ILE A 20 6.93 -18.17 -11.02
N ASN A 21 6.76 -19.26 -10.29
CA ASN A 21 7.27 -20.58 -10.70
C ASN A 21 6.62 -21.11 -11.99
N LYS A 22 5.44 -20.59 -12.36
CA LYS A 22 4.79 -20.87 -13.66
C LYS A 22 5.27 -19.98 -14.80
N GLY A 23 6.27 -19.14 -14.55
CA GLY A 23 6.90 -18.29 -15.57
C GLY A 23 6.36 -16.86 -15.63
N PHE A 24 5.52 -16.41 -14.67
CA PHE A 24 5.15 -15.00 -14.62
C PHE A 24 6.36 -14.15 -14.24
N PRO A 25 6.69 -13.06 -14.98
CA PRO A 25 7.89 -12.28 -14.72
C PRO A 25 7.88 -11.62 -13.33
N ALA A 26 8.91 -11.85 -12.54
CA ALA A 26 9.01 -11.30 -11.20
C ALA A 26 9.15 -9.76 -11.19
N ASP A 27 9.79 -9.17 -12.20
CA ASP A 27 9.96 -7.75 -12.39
C ASP A 27 8.66 -7.00 -12.75
N HIS A 28 7.66 -7.72 -13.26
CA HIS A 28 6.30 -7.19 -13.46
C HIS A 28 5.48 -7.14 -12.16
N CYS A 29 6.01 -7.68 -11.07
CA CYS A 29 5.35 -7.71 -9.78
C CYS A 29 5.88 -6.63 -8.83
N VAL A 30 5.02 -6.14 -7.96
CA VAL A 30 5.36 -5.31 -6.81
C VAL A 30 4.58 -5.81 -5.60
N LEU A 31 5.27 -6.10 -4.49
CA LEU A 31 4.60 -6.34 -3.22
C LEU A 31 4.01 -5.02 -2.72
N ARG A 32 2.70 -4.94 -2.59
CA ARG A 32 2.03 -3.76 -2.04
C ARG A 32 1.58 -4.01 -0.61
N ILE A 33 2.08 -3.21 0.32
CA ILE A 33 1.67 -3.20 1.73
C ILE A 33 0.90 -1.90 1.97
N ASP A 34 -0.42 -2.00 2.00
CA ASP A 34 -1.34 -0.85 2.03
C ASP A 34 -2.69 -1.26 2.67
N PRO A 35 -3.06 -0.64 3.79
CA PRO A 35 -2.30 0.39 4.51
C PRO A 35 -1.37 -0.15 5.61
N ILE A 36 -0.31 0.60 5.92
CA ILE A 36 0.48 0.40 7.13
C ILE A 36 -0.16 1.17 8.29
N PHE A 37 -0.61 0.47 9.31
CA PHE A 37 -1.02 1.09 10.57
C PHE A 37 0.22 1.43 11.41
N PRO A 38 0.48 2.71 11.76
CA PRO A 38 1.68 3.10 12.50
C PRO A 38 1.54 2.86 14.01
N THR A 39 1.06 1.68 14.37
CA THR A 39 0.94 1.16 15.73
C THR A 39 1.97 0.04 15.94
N LEU A 40 2.29 -0.30 17.18
CA LEU A 40 3.22 -1.39 17.47
C LEU A 40 2.79 -2.71 16.79
N SER A 41 1.51 -3.06 16.87
CA SER A 41 0.96 -4.27 16.24
C SER A 41 0.99 -4.20 14.71
N GLY A 42 0.68 -3.02 14.14
CA GLY A 42 0.73 -2.80 12.69
C GLY A 42 2.15 -2.91 12.16
N LEU A 43 3.12 -2.27 12.81
CA LEU A 43 4.54 -2.34 12.42
C LEU A 43 5.08 -3.77 12.54
N LYS A 44 4.73 -4.48 13.64
CA LYS A 44 5.09 -5.89 13.78
C LYS A 44 4.53 -6.71 12.60
N ARG A 45 3.27 -6.51 12.24
CA ARG A 45 2.64 -7.21 11.11
C ARG A 45 3.36 -6.93 9.79
N VAL A 46 3.72 -5.68 9.52
CA VAL A 46 4.47 -5.31 8.30
C VAL A 46 5.82 -6.03 8.25
N MET A 47 6.56 -6.07 9.35
CA MET A 47 7.83 -6.79 9.43
C MET A 47 7.65 -8.30 9.19
N GLU A 48 6.61 -8.92 9.78
CA GLU A 48 6.27 -10.32 9.54
C GLU A 48 5.98 -10.60 8.05
N VAL A 49 5.25 -9.71 7.38
CA VAL A 49 4.93 -9.82 5.94
C VAL A 49 6.21 -9.76 5.12
N ILE A 50 7.11 -8.81 5.38
CA ILE A 50 8.36 -8.65 4.63
C ILE A 50 9.28 -9.86 4.86
N HIS A 51 9.44 -10.32 6.09
CA HIS A 51 10.22 -11.53 6.37
C HIS A 51 9.66 -12.77 5.68
N GLU A 52 8.34 -12.95 5.66
CA GLU A 52 7.74 -14.06 4.94
C GLU A 52 7.94 -13.92 3.42
N PHE A 53 7.84 -12.70 2.89
CA PHE A 53 8.13 -12.42 1.48
C PHE A 53 9.57 -12.78 1.10
N GLU A 54 10.56 -12.43 1.94
CA GLU A 54 11.96 -12.80 1.75
C GLU A 54 12.15 -14.32 1.72
N LYS A 55 11.50 -15.06 2.63
CA LYS A 55 11.54 -16.53 2.65
C LYS A 55 11.01 -17.17 1.36
N GLN A 56 10.06 -16.55 0.70
CA GLN A 56 9.48 -17.07 -0.53
C GLN A 56 10.47 -17.01 -1.72
N GLN A 57 11.51 -16.17 -1.67
CA GLN A 57 12.54 -16.05 -2.73
C GLN A 57 11.93 -15.97 -4.14
N THR A 58 10.94 -15.06 -4.29
CA THR A 58 10.21 -14.89 -5.55
C THR A 58 11.02 -14.21 -6.65
N GLY A 59 12.15 -13.57 -6.31
CA GLY A 59 12.90 -12.72 -7.23
C GLY A 59 12.32 -11.30 -7.39
N ILE A 60 11.17 -11.00 -6.80
CA ILE A 60 10.58 -9.67 -6.81
C ILE A 60 11.42 -8.72 -5.95
N GLN A 61 11.84 -7.58 -6.53
CA GLN A 61 12.72 -6.61 -5.86
C GLN A 61 11.97 -5.37 -5.35
N ARG A 62 10.70 -5.21 -5.70
CA ARG A 62 9.94 -3.99 -5.47
C ARG A 62 8.93 -4.17 -4.36
N ILE A 63 8.99 -3.29 -3.36
CA ILE A 63 7.97 -3.21 -2.29
C ILE A 63 7.40 -1.79 -2.29
N ARG A 64 6.08 -1.67 -2.44
CA ARG A 64 5.36 -0.40 -2.42
C ARG A 64 4.51 -0.30 -1.17
N ILE A 65 4.61 0.84 -0.50
CA ILE A 65 3.93 1.07 0.78
C ILE A 65 3.04 2.30 0.73
N SER A 66 2.03 2.32 1.60
CA SER A 66 1.27 3.51 1.94
C SER A 66 0.89 3.45 3.42
N ILE A 67 1.00 4.58 4.12
CA ILE A 67 0.57 4.68 5.52
C ILE A 67 -0.94 4.91 5.55
N TYR A 68 -1.61 4.39 6.56
CA TYR A 68 -3.04 4.49 6.74
C TYR A 68 -3.52 5.94 6.82
N ASP A 69 -4.53 6.29 6.03
CA ASP A 69 -5.28 7.54 6.09
C ASP A 69 -6.60 7.31 6.84
N GLU A 70 -6.87 8.08 7.87
CA GLU A 70 -7.99 7.83 8.78
C GLU A 70 -9.22 8.68 8.48
N TYR A 71 -10.03 8.24 7.53
CA TYR A 71 -11.29 8.89 7.16
C TYR A 71 -12.32 8.89 8.30
N ASN A 72 -13.12 9.94 8.44
CA ASN A 72 -14.08 10.08 9.54
C ASN A 72 -15.07 8.92 9.63
N HIS A 73 -15.63 8.47 8.51
CA HIS A 73 -16.55 7.33 8.48
C HIS A 73 -15.85 6.00 8.83
N VAL A 74 -14.54 5.90 8.60
CA VAL A 74 -13.74 4.76 9.05
C VAL A 74 -13.49 4.82 10.55
N LYS A 75 -13.20 6.01 11.11
CA LYS A 75 -13.09 6.22 12.57
C LYS A 75 -14.32 5.74 13.31
N GLU A 76 -15.50 6.12 12.83
CA GLU A 76 -16.75 5.68 13.46
C GLU A 76 -16.95 4.16 13.37
N ARG A 77 -16.61 3.56 12.24
CA ARG A 77 -16.66 2.10 12.08
C ARG A 77 -15.68 1.39 13.01
N LEU A 78 -14.46 1.89 13.15
CA LEU A 78 -13.47 1.35 14.08
C LEU A 78 -13.97 1.42 15.52
N LYS A 79 -14.53 2.56 15.95
CA LYS A 79 -15.11 2.71 17.30
C LYS A 79 -16.23 1.72 17.55
N VAL A 80 -17.17 1.57 16.61
CA VAL A 80 -18.28 0.58 16.72
C VAL A 80 -17.73 -0.84 16.86
N ALA A 81 -16.62 -1.14 16.23
CA ALA A 81 -15.95 -2.43 16.32
C ALA A 81 -15.01 -2.58 17.55
N GLY A 82 -15.01 -1.59 18.47
CA GLY A 82 -14.22 -1.62 19.70
C GLY A 82 -12.74 -1.24 19.54
N TYR A 83 -12.35 -0.60 18.42
CA TYR A 83 -10.99 -0.14 18.19
C TYR A 83 -10.86 1.37 18.37
N ASN A 84 -9.74 1.79 18.94
CA ASN A 84 -9.41 3.21 19.04
C ASN A 84 -8.88 3.74 17.70
N PRO A 85 -9.29 4.95 17.27
CA PRO A 85 -8.68 5.63 16.13
C PRO A 85 -7.18 5.82 16.30
N CYS A 86 -6.42 5.66 15.20
CA CYS A 86 -4.95 5.77 15.23
C CYS A 86 -4.46 7.21 15.44
N TYR A 87 -5.22 8.21 14.94
CA TYR A 87 -4.77 9.60 14.85
C TYR A 87 -5.66 10.58 15.63
N GLY A 88 -6.58 10.10 16.45
CA GLY A 88 -7.50 10.95 17.21
C GLY A 88 -8.36 11.83 16.30
N LYS A 89 -8.12 13.16 16.30
CA LYS A 89 -8.83 14.11 15.43
C LYS A 89 -8.19 14.27 14.04
N ASN A 90 -6.94 13.82 13.88
CA ASN A 90 -6.21 14.00 12.62
C ASN A 90 -6.64 12.96 11.58
N PHE A 91 -6.34 13.28 10.32
CA PHE A 91 -6.56 12.39 9.17
C PHE A 91 -5.28 11.60 8.82
N TYR A 92 -4.11 12.22 8.99
CA TYR A 92 -2.81 11.66 8.66
C TYR A 92 -2.02 11.25 9.90
N ALA A 93 -1.09 10.34 9.70
CA ALA A 93 -0.08 9.99 10.68
C ALA A 93 0.73 11.22 11.12
N SER A 94 1.01 11.35 12.41
CA SER A 94 1.92 12.35 12.93
C SER A 94 3.35 12.09 12.44
N GLN A 95 4.21 13.11 12.49
CA GLN A 95 5.63 12.97 12.16
C GLN A 95 6.29 11.83 12.96
N LYS A 96 5.99 11.72 14.26
CA LYS A 96 6.51 10.64 15.11
C LYS A 96 6.07 9.25 14.63
N GLN A 97 4.82 9.11 14.21
CA GLN A 97 4.31 7.85 13.66
C GLN A 97 4.96 7.51 12.33
N MET A 98 5.15 8.48 11.43
CA MET A 98 5.90 8.29 10.19
C MET A 98 7.35 7.88 10.44
N GLU A 99 8.01 8.48 11.43
CA GLU A 99 9.37 8.09 11.84
C GLU A 99 9.43 6.65 12.37
N ASN A 100 8.44 6.22 13.14
CA ASN A 100 8.35 4.84 13.59
C ASN A 100 8.22 3.86 12.42
N VAL A 101 7.39 4.18 11.42
CA VAL A 101 7.28 3.39 10.17
C VAL A 101 8.64 3.35 9.46
N ALA A 102 9.28 4.51 9.28
CA ALA A 102 10.58 4.59 8.62
C ALA A 102 11.64 3.74 9.34
N ASN A 103 11.70 3.82 10.66
CA ASN A 103 12.68 3.06 11.45
C ASN A 103 12.46 1.55 11.35
N ALA A 104 11.19 1.09 11.34
CA ALA A 104 10.86 -0.32 11.16
C ALA A 104 11.27 -0.83 9.76
N LEU A 105 10.99 -0.06 8.71
CA LEU A 105 11.26 -0.48 7.33
C LEU A 105 12.74 -0.38 6.95
N ARG A 106 13.47 0.58 7.47
CA ARG A 106 14.92 0.76 7.22
C ARG A 106 15.80 -0.35 7.77
N SER A 107 15.25 -1.26 8.57
CA SER A 107 15.94 -2.49 8.99
C SER A 107 16.09 -3.52 7.85
N PHE A 108 15.36 -3.33 6.75
CA PHE A 108 15.43 -4.17 5.56
C PHE A 108 16.27 -3.53 4.45
N SER A 109 16.88 -4.34 3.60
CA SER A 109 17.75 -3.89 2.50
C SER A 109 16.97 -3.53 1.21
N TYR A 110 15.78 -2.91 1.34
CA TYR A 110 14.98 -2.45 0.21
C TYR A 110 14.99 -0.93 0.07
N GLN A 111 14.87 -0.45 -1.16
CA GLN A 111 14.38 0.89 -1.41
C GLN A 111 12.86 0.82 -1.62
N PHE A 112 12.11 1.19 -0.60
CA PHE A 112 10.65 1.15 -0.62
C PHE A 112 10.07 2.22 -1.54
N GLU A 113 9.14 1.83 -2.40
CA GLU A 113 8.33 2.76 -3.18
C GLU A 113 7.20 3.31 -2.31
N THR A 114 7.00 4.63 -2.31
CA THR A 114 5.95 5.28 -1.53
C THR A 114 4.93 5.95 -2.43
N CYS A 115 3.65 5.83 -2.10
CA CYS A 115 2.59 6.59 -2.74
C CYS A 115 2.04 7.62 -1.75
N ALA A 116 2.20 8.90 -2.07
CA ALA A 116 1.77 10.05 -1.24
C ALA A 116 2.49 10.21 0.12
N GLU A 117 3.64 9.57 0.30
CA GLU A 117 4.47 9.69 1.51
C GLU A 117 5.75 10.52 1.24
N ASP A 118 5.56 11.70 0.67
CA ASP A 118 6.65 12.61 0.23
C ASP A 118 7.68 12.90 1.33
N LEU A 119 7.21 13.02 2.57
CA LEU A 119 8.08 13.31 3.71
C LEU A 119 9.08 12.18 3.97
N LEU A 120 8.67 10.90 3.80
CA LEU A 120 9.57 9.76 3.93
C LEU A 120 10.62 9.76 2.83
N ALA A 121 10.21 9.96 1.57
CA ALA A 121 11.13 9.99 0.44
C ALA A 121 12.12 11.16 0.53
N LYS A 122 11.68 12.35 0.98
CA LYS A 122 12.56 13.51 1.19
C LYS A 122 13.53 13.32 2.35
N LYS A 123 13.07 12.76 3.48
CA LYS A 123 13.89 12.60 4.69
C LYS A 123 14.87 11.43 4.59
N TYR A 124 14.51 10.36 3.89
CA TYR A 124 15.29 9.12 3.80
C TYR A 124 15.39 8.61 2.36
N PRO A 125 16.02 9.38 1.43
CA PRO A 125 16.00 9.09 -0.01
C PRO A 125 16.67 7.76 -0.40
N ASN A 126 17.61 7.27 0.42
CA ASN A 126 18.24 5.97 0.20
C ASN A 126 17.32 4.77 0.52
N SER A 127 16.33 4.98 1.35
CA SER A 127 15.41 3.93 1.81
C SER A 127 14.02 4.04 1.19
N PHE A 128 13.60 5.24 0.78
CA PHE A 128 12.28 5.49 0.23
C PHE A 128 12.36 6.28 -1.06
N LYS A 129 11.59 5.85 -2.05
CA LYS A 129 11.47 6.52 -3.35
C LYS A 129 10.00 6.80 -3.61
N GLN A 130 9.69 8.01 -4.02
CA GLN A 130 8.34 8.37 -4.41
C GLN A 130 7.97 7.77 -5.76
N VAL A 131 6.92 6.95 -5.78
CA VAL A 131 6.40 6.29 -6.98
C VAL A 131 4.88 6.19 -6.86
N GLY A 132 4.14 6.55 -7.90
CA GLY A 132 2.67 6.40 -7.91
C GLY A 132 2.23 4.93 -7.86
N CYS A 133 0.99 4.69 -7.43
CA CYS A 133 0.41 3.33 -7.41
C CYS A 133 0.27 2.73 -8.81
N VAL A 134 0.09 3.57 -9.81
CA VAL A 134 0.24 3.28 -11.23
C VAL A 134 1.19 4.33 -11.77
N SER A 135 2.35 3.93 -12.26
CA SER A 135 3.44 4.84 -12.62
C SER A 135 4.07 4.48 -13.95
N ASN A 136 4.79 5.43 -14.56
CA ASN A 136 5.59 5.16 -15.76
C ASN A 136 6.63 4.06 -15.50
N LYS A 137 7.13 3.93 -14.27
CA LYS A 137 8.05 2.84 -13.91
C LYS A 137 7.39 1.46 -14.09
N ASP A 138 6.10 1.32 -13.77
CA ASP A 138 5.38 0.07 -13.98
C ASP A 138 5.21 -0.21 -15.49
N ILE A 139 4.94 0.82 -16.27
CA ILE A 139 4.78 0.73 -17.75
C ILE A 139 6.11 0.36 -18.43
N GLU A 140 7.20 1.02 -18.04
CA GLU A 140 8.55 0.74 -18.55
C GLU A 140 8.98 -0.71 -18.29
N LEU A 141 8.71 -1.22 -17.08
CA LEU A 141 9.03 -2.60 -16.72
C LEU A 141 8.23 -3.64 -17.52
N MET A 142 7.06 -3.26 -18.00
CA MET A 142 6.27 -4.08 -18.95
C MET A 142 6.71 -3.95 -20.40
N GLY A 143 7.79 -3.19 -20.67
CA GLY A 143 8.26 -2.97 -22.04
C GLY A 143 7.38 -2.06 -22.88
N LEU A 144 6.56 -1.23 -22.25
CA LEU A 144 5.64 -0.29 -22.92
C LEU A 144 6.21 1.13 -22.84
N ASP A 145 5.81 1.97 -23.80
CA ASP A 145 6.21 3.37 -23.83
C ASP A 145 5.60 4.15 -22.67
N PRO A 146 6.38 5.05 -22.03
CA PRO A 146 5.86 5.89 -20.94
C PRO A 146 4.67 6.72 -21.40
N VAL A 147 3.63 6.72 -20.58
CA VAL A 147 2.44 7.54 -20.86
C VAL A 147 2.73 8.97 -20.42
N LEU A 148 2.58 9.92 -21.35
CA LEU A 148 2.59 11.33 -21.00
C LEU A 148 1.33 11.63 -20.18
N ASN A 149 1.51 12.16 -18.97
CA ASN A 149 0.40 12.67 -18.17
C ASN A 149 -0.28 13.82 -18.94
N LYS A 150 -1.34 13.51 -19.68
CA LYS A 150 -2.26 14.55 -20.12
C LYS A 150 -3.12 14.93 -18.93
N GLU A 151 -3.29 16.21 -18.69
CA GLU A 151 -4.06 16.76 -17.54
C GLU A 151 -5.57 16.40 -17.56
N GLU A 152 -5.96 15.42 -18.33
CA GLU A 152 -7.36 15.09 -18.56
C GLU A 152 -7.90 14.11 -17.52
N ASN A 153 -8.81 14.63 -16.68
CA ASN A 153 -9.94 13.93 -16.04
C ASN A 153 -9.71 12.93 -14.90
N GLY A 154 -8.58 12.91 -14.25
CA GLY A 154 -8.44 12.12 -13.03
C GLY A 154 -8.46 12.99 -11.78
N GLN A 155 -9.52 12.95 -10.98
CA GLN A 155 -9.49 13.49 -9.62
C GLN A 155 -8.40 12.76 -8.82
N GLN A 156 -7.25 13.41 -8.69
CA GLN A 156 -6.18 12.95 -7.82
C GLN A 156 -6.22 13.74 -6.52
N ARG A 157 -6.08 13.03 -5.39
CA ARG A 157 -5.86 13.71 -4.11
C ARG A 157 -4.52 14.42 -4.10
N THR A 158 -4.40 15.49 -3.34
CA THR A 158 -3.13 16.20 -3.12
C THR A 158 -2.03 15.22 -2.69
N GLY A 159 -0.85 15.33 -3.32
CA GLY A 159 0.29 14.44 -3.05
C GLY A 159 0.23 13.07 -3.75
N CYS A 160 -0.77 12.80 -4.58
CA CYS A 160 -0.83 11.57 -5.38
C CYS A 160 0.02 11.71 -6.66
N HIS A 161 0.95 10.79 -6.87
CA HIS A 161 1.85 10.73 -8.04
C HIS A 161 1.47 9.64 -9.05
N CYS A 162 0.24 9.15 -8.97
CA CYS A 162 -0.26 8.17 -9.94
C CYS A 162 -0.50 8.81 -11.30
N LEU A 163 -0.37 8.02 -12.37
CA LEU A 163 -0.81 8.42 -13.69
C LEU A 163 -2.31 8.77 -13.69
N THR A 164 -2.66 9.89 -14.33
CA THR A 164 -4.05 10.39 -14.38
C THR A 164 -4.92 9.60 -15.34
N CYS A 165 -4.34 9.02 -16.39
CA CYS A 165 -5.03 8.27 -17.44
C CYS A 165 -5.44 6.83 -17.06
N LYS A 166 -5.28 6.44 -15.79
CA LYS A 166 -5.69 5.11 -15.32
C LYS A 166 -7.21 4.91 -15.38
N THR A 167 -7.65 3.74 -15.79
CA THR A 167 -9.06 3.34 -15.78
C THR A 167 -9.36 2.55 -14.50
N GLU A 168 -10.48 2.88 -13.84
CA GLU A 168 -11.00 2.12 -12.72
C GLU A 168 -11.82 0.94 -13.21
N LEU A 169 -11.41 -0.27 -12.88
CA LEU A 169 -12.09 -1.49 -13.31
C LEU A 169 -13.20 -1.94 -12.36
N LEU A 170 -13.15 -1.50 -11.09
CA LEU A 170 -14.16 -1.86 -10.09
C LEU A 170 -15.25 -0.79 -10.01
N THR A 171 -16.41 -1.07 -10.59
CA THR A 171 -17.56 -0.16 -10.58
C THR A 171 -18.33 -0.14 -9.25
N ASN A 172 -18.30 -1.24 -8.51
CA ASN A 172 -19.10 -1.46 -7.29
C ASN A 172 -18.21 -1.71 -6.06
N LYS A 173 -17.24 -0.84 -5.79
CA LYS A 173 -16.29 -0.98 -4.67
C LYS A 173 -16.96 -1.12 -3.29
N TYR A 174 -18.10 -0.49 -3.08
CA TYR A 174 -18.88 -0.60 -1.84
C TYR A 174 -19.44 -2.00 -1.59
N ARG A 175 -19.54 -2.85 -2.60
CA ARG A 175 -19.96 -4.26 -2.51
C ARG A 175 -18.81 -5.25 -2.43
N CYS A 176 -17.59 -4.78 -2.20
CA CYS A 176 -16.44 -5.65 -2.06
C CYS A 176 -16.68 -6.68 -0.94
N GLN A 177 -16.48 -7.97 -1.25
CA GLN A 177 -16.72 -9.08 -0.33
C GLN A 177 -15.70 -9.16 0.82
N ASN A 178 -14.53 -8.52 0.66
CA ASN A 178 -13.47 -8.56 1.67
C ASN A 178 -13.85 -7.88 2.98
N GLN A 179 -14.75 -6.89 2.94
CA GLN A 179 -15.33 -6.24 4.13
C GLN A 179 -14.28 -5.69 5.12
N CYS A 180 -13.11 -5.26 4.63
CA CYS A 180 -12.06 -4.68 5.47
C CYS A 180 -12.61 -3.51 6.28
N ILE A 181 -12.37 -3.52 7.59
CA ILE A 181 -12.94 -2.53 8.51
C ILE A 181 -12.42 -1.11 8.25
N TYR A 182 -11.20 -0.99 7.76
CA TYR A 182 -10.54 0.27 7.45
C TYR A 182 -10.81 0.78 6.02
N CYS A 183 -11.55 0.05 5.20
CA CYS A 183 -11.74 0.41 3.79
C CYS A 183 -12.57 1.69 3.66
N TYR A 184 -12.01 2.71 3.03
CA TYR A 184 -12.69 3.99 2.82
C TYR A 184 -13.79 3.94 1.74
N TRP A 185 -13.82 2.87 0.92
CA TRP A 185 -14.89 2.61 -0.05
C TRP A 185 -16.08 1.87 0.55
N ARG A 186 -15.88 1.15 1.64
CA ARG A 186 -16.95 0.42 2.29
C ARG A 186 -18.01 1.41 2.80
N ASP A 187 -19.28 1.09 2.57
CA ASP A 187 -20.44 1.87 3.00
C ASP A 187 -20.54 3.30 2.39
N LYS A 188 -19.72 3.63 1.39
CA LYS A 188 -19.95 4.81 0.56
C LYS A 188 -21.13 4.54 -0.36
N LYS A 189 -22.22 5.30 -0.17
CA LYS A 189 -23.36 5.35 -1.09
C LYS A 189 -23.06 6.29 -2.24
#